data_f3cb0f88fa4e2cf424f83ccb03e16696
#
_entry.id   f3cb0f88fa4e2cf424f83ccb03e16696
#
_cell.length_a   1.000
_cell.length_b   1.000
_cell.length_c   1.000
_cell.angle_alpha   90.00
_cell.angle_beta   90.00
_cell.angle_gamma   90.00
#
_symmetry.space_group_name_H-M   'P 1'
#
loop_
_entity.id
_entity.type
_entity.pdbx_description
1 polymer ?
#
loop_
_entity_poly.entity_id
_entity_poly.type
_entity_poly.pdbx_seq_one_letter_code
_entity_poly.pdbx_strand_id
1 'polypeptide(L)'
;MEQMNAGIVSEICRKRHQPGALVMVSVQTDGAQIKNPAAKFNGQTFRIEYKHQPKPTVRPQFTLVGCESEYGLPYWFTEEQLILL
;
A
#
# COMPACT_ATOMS: atom_id res chain seq x y z
N MET A 1 -7.70 18.17 -27.76
CA MET A 1 -7.29 17.89 -27.39
C MET A 1 -7.19 17.24 -27.01
N GLU A 2 -7.11 17.02 -26.90
CA GLU A 2 -6.77 16.50 -26.49
C GLU A 2 -6.41 16.10 -25.95
N GLN A 3 -6.32 16.17 -25.82
CA GLN A 3 -5.85 15.88 -25.21
C GLN A 3 -5.90 15.85 -24.33
N MET A 4 -6.05 16.24 -24.35
CA MET A 4 -6.11 16.19 -23.43
C MET A 4 -6.65 15.69 -22.79
N ASN A 5 -7.18 15.65 -23.01
CA ASN A 5 -7.49 15.10 -22.33
C ASN A 5 -7.30 13.91 -21.92
N ALA A 6 -7.10 13.40 -22.46
CA ALA A 6 -6.43 12.15 -22.19
C ALA A 6 -5.44 12.29 -21.06
N GLY A 7 -4.74 13.37 -21.03
CA GLY A 7 -3.82 13.66 -19.96
C GLY A 7 -4.47 13.65 -18.59
N ILE A 8 -5.66 14.19 -18.53
CA ILE A 8 -6.38 14.27 -17.26
C ILE A 8 -6.73 12.85 -16.76
N VAL A 9 -7.15 12.01 -17.65
CA VAL A 9 -7.49 10.65 -17.28
C VAL A 9 -6.26 9.93 -16.75
N SER A 10 -5.12 10.17 -17.36
CA SER A 10 -3.88 9.56 -16.91
C SER A 10 -3.51 10.00 -15.49
N GLU A 11 -3.75 11.28 -15.18
CA GLU A 11 -3.47 11.77 -13.84
C GLU A 11 -4.24 11.00 -12.78
N ILE A 12 -5.52 10.80 -13.03
CA ILE A 12 -6.35 10.06 -12.09
C ILE A 12 -5.84 8.64 -11.96
N CYS A 13 -5.46 8.02 -13.06
CA CYS A 13 -5.04 6.63 -13.05
C CYS A 13 -3.70 6.41 -12.36
N ARG A 14 -2.90 7.45 -12.20
CA ARG A 14 -1.58 7.29 -11.63
C ARG A 14 -1.61 7.04 -10.12
N LYS A 15 -2.65 7.48 -9.44
CA LYS A 15 -2.72 7.29 -7.99
C LYS A 15 -3.35 5.96 -7.67
N ARG A 16 -2.53 4.94 -7.71
CA ARG A 16 -2.96 3.59 -7.45
C ARG A 16 -1.97 2.89 -6.55
N HIS A 17 -2.48 1.88 -5.85
CA HIS A 17 -1.63 0.99 -5.09
C HIS A 17 -0.89 0.07 -6.06
N GLN A 18 0.35 0.41 -6.35
CA GLN A 18 1.17 -0.34 -7.28
C GLN A 18 2.63 -0.14 -6.91
N PRO A 19 3.54 -1.01 -7.36
CA PRO A 19 4.96 -0.86 -7.06
C PRO A 19 5.45 0.54 -7.42
N GLY A 20 6.22 1.13 -6.52
CA GLY A 20 6.73 2.48 -6.70
C GLY A 20 5.86 3.57 -6.12
N ALA A 21 4.60 3.28 -5.81
CA ALA A 21 3.71 4.29 -5.25
C ALA A 21 4.11 4.61 -3.81
N LEU A 22 3.97 5.89 -3.44
CA LEU A 22 4.26 6.33 -2.08
C LEU A 22 2.99 6.22 -1.24
N VAL A 23 3.09 5.59 -0.09
CA VAL A 23 1.95 5.35 0.78
C VAL A 23 2.32 5.62 2.23
N MET A 24 1.30 5.90 3.03
CA MET A 24 1.44 6.01 4.48
C MET A 24 0.72 4.85 5.14
N VAL A 25 1.37 4.23 6.10
CA VAL A 25 0.80 3.07 6.79
C VAL A 25 -0.26 3.52 7.77
N SER A 26 -1.42 2.84 7.75
CA SER A 26 -2.52 3.13 8.64
C SER A 26 -3.22 1.81 8.99
N VAL A 27 -2.65 1.11 9.96
CA VAL A 27 -3.15 -0.19 10.39
C VAL A 27 -4.06 0.00 11.60
N GLN A 28 -5.22 -0.62 11.55
CA GLN A 28 -6.19 -0.53 12.65
C GLN A 28 -5.65 -1.22 13.89
N THR A 29 -5.79 -0.52 15.03
CA THR A 29 -5.32 -1.06 16.30
C THR A 29 -6.36 -0.83 17.41
N ASP A 30 -7.59 -0.56 17.06
CA ASP A 30 -8.62 -0.13 18.00
C ASP A 30 -8.96 -1.23 19.02
N GLY A 31 -8.41 -1.08 20.22
CA GLY A 31 -8.78 -1.92 21.34
C GLY A 31 -8.68 -3.41 21.08
N ALA A 32 -8.11 -3.79 19.99
CA ALA A 32 -8.07 -5.18 19.63
C ALA A 32 -7.17 -5.94 20.58
N GLN A 33 -7.63 -7.09 20.95
CA GLN A 33 -6.82 -7.99 21.74
C GLN A 33 -5.68 -8.56 20.89
N ILE A 34 -5.88 -8.53 19.58
CA ILE A 34 -4.88 -8.97 18.64
C ILE A 34 -4.12 -7.74 18.18
N LYS A 35 -2.83 -7.72 18.45
CA LYS A 35 -1.99 -6.61 18.03
C LYS A 35 -1.34 -6.95 16.71
N ASN A 36 -1.53 -6.05 15.74
CA ASN A 36 -0.86 -6.19 14.47
C ASN A 36 0.54 -5.60 14.61
N PRO A 37 1.60 -6.42 14.48
CA PRO A 37 2.96 -5.90 14.64
C PRO A 37 3.32 -4.83 13.63
N ALA A 38 2.64 -4.78 12.49
CA ALA A 38 2.91 -3.76 11.49
C ALA A 38 2.40 -2.39 11.93
N ALA A 39 1.60 -2.32 12.99
CA ALA A 39 1.10 -1.04 13.48
C ALA A 39 2.21 -0.10 13.94
N LYS A 40 3.39 -0.64 14.23
CA LYS A 40 4.52 0.20 14.62
C LYS A 40 4.96 1.14 13.51
N PHE A 41 4.54 0.87 12.28
CA PHE A 41 4.85 1.73 11.14
C PHE A 41 3.78 2.78 10.86
N ASN A 42 2.71 2.82 11.66
CA ASN A 42 1.62 3.77 11.41
C ASN A 42 2.15 5.20 11.35
N GLY A 43 1.67 5.94 10.36
CA GLY A 43 2.09 7.32 10.15
C GLY A 43 3.38 7.49 9.38
N GLN A 44 4.08 6.40 9.10
CA GLN A 44 5.30 6.46 8.32
C GLN A 44 5.02 6.20 6.86
N THR A 45 5.87 6.74 5.99
CA THR A 45 5.68 6.63 4.54
C THR A 45 6.71 5.68 3.96
N PHE A 46 6.26 4.92 2.98
CA PHE A 46 7.10 3.94 2.30
C PHE A 46 6.67 3.86 0.85
N ARG A 47 7.52 3.28 0.01
CA ARG A 47 7.13 2.97 -1.36
C ARG A 47 6.72 1.51 -1.43
N ILE A 48 5.68 1.23 -2.21
CA ILE A 48 5.24 -0.14 -2.42
C ILE A 48 6.32 -0.87 -3.21
N GLU A 49 6.73 -2.01 -2.69
CA GLU A 49 7.76 -2.82 -3.31
C GLU A 49 7.17 -3.86 -4.27
N TYR A 50 6.12 -4.54 -3.80
CA TYR A 50 5.56 -5.66 -4.53
C TYR A 50 4.06 -5.73 -4.32
N LYS A 51 3.34 -6.11 -5.37
CA LYS A 51 1.89 -6.31 -5.31
C LYS A 51 1.60 -7.76 -5.65
N HIS A 52 0.92 -8.45 -4.74
CA HIS A 52 0.54 -9.84 -4.93
C HIS A 52 -0.96 -9.91 -5.14
N GLN A 53 -1.38 -10.26 -6.34
CA GLN A 53 -2.80 -10.44 -6.68
C GLN A 53 -2.89 -11.55 -7.72
N PRO A 54 -2.98 -12.81 -7.27
CA PRO A 54 -2.95 -13.94 -8.20
C PRO A 54 -4.16 -13.99 -9.12
N LYS A 55 -5.28 -13.41 -8.69
CA LYS A 55 -6.51 -13.38 -9.50
C LYS A 55 -7.18 -12.03 -9.32
N PRO A 56 -7.89 -11.53 -10.35
CA PRO A 56 -8.61 -10.25 -10.23
C PRO A 56 -9.65 -10.24 -9.11
N THR A 57 -10.17 -11.40 -8.75
CA THR A 57 -11.19 -11.51 -7.72
C THR A 57 -10.64 -11.56 -6.32
N VAL A 58 -9.32 -11.69 -6.18
CA VAL A 58 -8.65 -11.73 -4.88
C VAL A 58 -8.15 -10.36 -4.55
N ARG A 59 -8.32 -9.94 -3.28
CA ARG A 59 -7.81 -8.65 -2.85
C ARG A 59 -6.29 -8.63 -2.93
N PRO A 60 -5.71 -7.55 -3.46
CA PRO A 60 -4.26 -7.48 -3.53
C PRO A 60 -3.63 -7.28 -2.15
N GLN A 61 -2.42 -7.78 -2.01
CA GLN A 61 -1.60 -7.54 -0.84
C GLN A 61 -0.29 -6.95 -1.29
N PHE A 62 0.31 -6.15 -0.41
CA PHE A 62 1.48 -5.36 -0.79
C PHE A 62 2.58 -5.50 0.25
N THR A 63 3.82 -5.50 -0.22
CA THR A 63 4.98 -5.30 0.65
C THR A 63 5.55 -3.92 0.39
N LEU A 64 6.25 -3.39 1.39
CA LEU A 64 6.81 -2.04 1.30
C LEU A 64 8.32 -2.09 1.45
N VAL A 65 8.99 -1.20 0.73
CA VAL A 65 10.44 -1.10 0.80
C VAL A 65 10.85 -0.66 2.20
N GLY A 66 11.71 -1.45 2.84
CA GLY A 66 12.21 -1.11 4.17
C GLY A 66 11.32 -1.51 5.32
N CYS A 67 10.21 -2.16 5.05
CA CYS A 67 9.22 -2.51 6.07
C CYS A 67 9.31 -4.01 6.31
N GLU A 68 10.26 -4.41 7.18
CA GLU A 68 10.53 -5.81 7.41
C GLU A 68 10.54 -6.13 8.90
N SER A 69 10.29 -7.40 9.21
CA SER A 69 10.38 -7.88 10.57
C SER A 69 11.84 -8.00 10.99
N GLU A 70 12.07 -8.29 12.27
CA GLU A 70 13.43 -8.47 12.76
C GLU A 70 14.13 -9.66 12.12
N TYR A 71 13.36 -10.53 11.46
CA TYR A 71 13.93 -11.70 10.78
C TYR A 71 14.13 -11.45 9.29
N GLY A 72 13.91 -10.22 8.84
CA GLY A 72 14.10 -9.88 7.43
C GLY A 72 12.94 -10.28 6.54
N LEU A 73 11.81 -10.64 7.11
CA LEU A 73 10.63 -11.03 6.33
C LEU A 73 9.73 -9.81 6.12
N PRO A 74 9.15 -9.67 4.93
CA PRO A 74 8.30 -8.51 4.68
C PRO A 74 6.97 -8.62 5.42
N TYR A 75 6.41 -7.46 5.75
CA TYR A 75 5.04 -7.39 6.22
C TYR A 75 4.12 -7.22 5.02
N TRP A 76 2.96 -7.85 5.07
CA TRP A 76 1.96 -7.77 4.01
C TRP A 76 0.83 -6.85 4.44
N PHE A 77 0.45 -5.95 3.55
CA PHE A 77 -0.57 -4.94 3.80
C PHE A 77 -1.69 -5.06 2.78
N THR A 78 -2.92 -4.73 3.22
CA THR A 78 -4.04 -4.61 2.30
C THR A 78 -4.13 -3.16 1.83
N GLU A 79 -4.97 -2.93 0.81
CA GLU A 79 -5.15 -1.58 0.30
C GLU A 79 -5.64 -0.62 1.37
N GLU A 80 -6.55 -1.10 2.22
CA GLU A 80 -7.13 -0.23 3.26
C GLU A 80 -6.11 0.24 4.28
N GLN A 81 -5.03 -0.49 4.41
CA GLN A 81 -3.98 -0.17 5.37
C GLN A 81 -2.94 0.80 4.81
N LEU A 82 -3.05 1.14 3.53
CA LEU A 82 -2.06 1.99 2.85
C LEU A 82 -2.76 3.18 2.21
N ILE A 83 -2.44 4.37 2.72
CA ILE A 83 -3.02 5.60 2.21
C ILE A 83 -2.13 6.15 1.11
N LEU A 84 -2.67 6.30 -0.09
CA LEU A 84 -1.92 6.87 -1.20
C LEU A 84 -1.64 8.35 -0.95
N LEU A 85 -0.42 8.76 -1.23
CA LEU A 85 0.00 10.14 -1.03
C LEU A 85 0.15 10.91 -2.33
#